data_55dc1f161f826db1ec708e7d888238d5
#
_entry.id   55dc1f161f826db1ec708e7d888238d5
#
_cell.length_a   1.000
_cell.length_b   1.000
_cell.length_c   1.000
_cell.angle_alpha   90.00
_cell.angle_beta   90.00
_cell.angle_gamma   90.00
#
_symmetry.space_group_name_H-M   'P 1'
#
loop_
_entity.id
_entity.type
_entity.pdbx_description
1 polymer ?
#
loop_
_entity_poly.entity_id
_entity_poly.type
_entity_poly.pdbx_seq_one_letter_code
_entity_poly.pdbx_strand_id
1 'polypeptide(L)'
;MTYAPGIRENLRPFLEQLLQVFFVGLTIGVQRTVIPALAESEFDVVQGSMIALFAFVVSFGAVKGAMNFVSGRVSERVGRRRVLIWGWIVALPIPFMILFAPSWSWIVAANVLLGVNQGFCWSMTVTAKMDIVKASQRGLATGFNEFAGYGGVALAGLVTGYLASYFDPRMSLFVFGLLVILLALSAGLLSFTETLPYARAEAARHKSGETTGPQSRYVEGPENPTSGQIFALVTWRNPTFMALAQAGSVEKFVDALMWALVPVFMVAKGATLIEIGWIAGIYGFVWGGSQLWTGPLSDAFGRKWPTVAGFFLCAGGVLVFPFLATVAAWSVAAAVTGIGMALLYPTLIAAMGDIAHPSWRGSALGVYRFWRDLGYAIGALAMGLIADAAGMLEAGFWFTGLAMAGSGLWLILGMEETHPRLKPASRKEKANA
;
A
#
# COMPACT_ATOMS: atom_id res chain seq x y z
N MET A 1 19.29 25.64 2.78
CA MET A 1 19.29 24.44 1.91
C MET A 1 18.82 24.85 0.54
N THR A 2 19.62 24.58 -0.49
CA THR A 2 19.19 24.79 -1.87
C THR A 2 18.20 23.66 -2.22
N TYR A 3 16.97 23.99 -2.58
CA TYR A 3 15.98 23.00 -3.02
C TYR A 3 16.40 22.46 -4.40
N ALA A 4 16.88 21.24 -4.43
CA ALA A 4 17.27 20.53 -5.65
C ALA A 4 16.58 19.15 -5.68
N PRO A 5 15.34 19.06 -6.23
CA PRO A 5 14.62 17.81 -6.29
C PRO A 5 15.27 16.85 -7.30
N GLY A 6 15.26 15.57 -7.01
CA GLY A 6 15.72 14.50 -7.88
C GLY A 6 16.33 13.33 -7.10
N ILE A 7 16.25 12.12 -7.66
CA ILE A 7 16.78 10.91 -7.02
C ILE A 7 18.30 10.98 -6.91
N ARG A 8 18.98 11.44 -7.96
CA ARG A 8 20.46 11.55 -7.95
C ARG A 8 20.95 12.63 -7.01
N GLU A 9 20.28 13.78 -7.00
CA GLU A 9 20.56 14.93 -6.15
C GLU A 9 20.36 14.64 -4.67
N ASN A 10 19.46 13.68 -4.36
CA ASN A 10 19.10 13.27 -3.00
C ASN A 10 19.28 11.75 -2.80
N LEU A 11 20.33 11.16 -3.37
CA LEU A 11 20.53 9.69 -3.37
C LEU A 11 20.58 9.13 -1.95
N ARG A 12 21.32 9.78 -1.03
CA ARG A 12 21.44 9.33 0.36
C ARG A 12 20.09 9.33 1.09
N PRO A 13 19.32 10.43 1.16
CA PRO A 13 17.98 10.40 1.74
C PRO A 13 17.06 9.38 1.07
N PHE A 14 17.18 9.19 -0.24
CA PHE A 14 16.38 8.22 -0.98
C PHE A 14 16.67 6.77 -0.53
N LEU A 15 17.95 6.41 -0.38
CA LEU A 15 18.38 5.10 0.10
C LEU A 15 18.02 4.87 1.57
N GLU A 16 18.13 5.88 2.43
CA GLU A 16 17.67 5.84 3.82
C GLU A 16 16.18 5.50 3.92
N GLN A 17 15.37 6.07 3.04
CA GLN A 17 13.93 5.79 2.97
C GLN A 17 13.62 4.41 2.41
N LEU A 18 14.42 3.91 1.45
CA LEU A 18 14.29 2.53 0.95
C LEU A 18 14.64 1.51 2.04
N LEU A 19 15.70 1.75 2.80
CA LEU A 19 16.05 0.90 3.94
C LEU A 19 14.94 0.86 4.98
N GLN A 20 14.34 2.01 5.29
CA GLN A 20 13.23 2.08 6.25
C GLN A 20 12.01 1.30 5.76
N VAL A 21 11.58 1.46 4.51
CA VAL A 21 10.43 0.71 4.01
C VAL A 21 10.71 -0.79 3.90
N PHE A 22 11.96 -1.19 3.64
CA PHE A 22 12.37 -2.58 3.69
C PHE A 22 12.18 -3.17 5.10
N PHE A 23 12.64 -2.49 6.15
CA PHE A 23 12.37 -2.89 7.53
C PHE A 23 10.87 -2.96 7.85
N VAL A 24 10.08 -1.99 7.37
CA VAL A 24 8.62 -2.00 7.51
C VAL A 24 8.02 -3.25 6.84
N GLY A 25 8.52 -3.63 5.68
CA GLY A 25 8.16 -4.89 5.00
C GLY A 25 8.51 -6.13 5.82
N LEU A 26 9.71 -6.17 6.40
CA LEU A 26 10.13 -7.28 7.27
C LEU A 26 9.14 -7.50 8.41
N THR A 27 8.64 -6.44 9.08
CA THR A 27 7.68 -6.60 10.20
C THR A 27 6.33 -7.17 9.77
N ILE A 28 5.88 -6.93 8.53
CA ILE A 28 4.68 -7.58 7.99
C ILE A 28 4.94 -9.05 7.71
N GLY A 29 6.07 -9.37 7.06
CA GLY A 29 6.42 -10.73 6.68
C GLY A 29 6.56 -11.68 7.87
N VAL A 30 7.10 -11.19 9.00
CA VAL A 30 7.18 -11.94 10.27
C VAL A 30 5.82 -12.52 10.67
N GLN A 31 4.76 -11.75 10.52
CA GLN A 31 3.44 -12.18 10.99
C GLN A 31 2.66 -13.01 9.97
N ARG A 32 2.97 -12.93 8.69
CA ARG A 32 2.17 -13.57 7.64
C ARG A 32 2.39 -15.07 7.49
N THR A 33 3.55 -15.57 7.86
CA THR A 33 3.93 -16.97 7.63
C THR A 33 3.65 -17.85 8.86
N VAL A 34 4.08 -17.42 10.04
CA VAL A 34 4.08 -18.25 11.24
C VAL A 34 2.81 -18.05 12.07
N ILE A 35 2.25 -16.84 12.15
CA ILE A 35 1.07 -16.56 12.99
C ILE A 35 -0.18 -17.38 12.59
N PRO A 36 -0.50 -17.61 11.31
CA PRO A 36 -1.61 -18.49 10.95
C PRO A 36 -1.43 -19.93 11.47
N ALA A 37 -0.21 -20.45 11.41
CA ALA A 37 0.09 -21.79 11.95
C ALA A 37 -0.03 -21.82 13.49
N LEU A 38 0.41 -20.79 14.21
CA LEU A 38 0.22 -20.65 15.65
C LEU A 38 -1.25 -20.55 16.05
N ALA A 39 -2.09 -19.88 15.24
CA ALA A 39 -3.52 -19.78 15.48
C ALA A 39 -4.18 -21.17 15.60
N GLU A 40 -3.80 -22.08 14.72
CA GLU A 40 -4.33 -23.46 14.68
C GLU A 40 -3.71 -24.34 15.77
N SER A 41 -2.39 -24.27 15.95
CA SER A 41 -1.67 -25.22 16.82
C SER A 41 -1.72 -24.89 18.30
N GLU A 42 -1.87 -23.60 18.66
CA GLU A 42 -1.74 -23.16 20.06
C GLU A 42 -2.98 -22.44 20.62
N PHE A 43 -3.85 -21.90 19.74
CA PHE A 43 -4.98 -21.09 20.18
C PHE A 43 -6.35 -21.69 19.84
N ASP A 44 -6.40 -22.95 19.42
CA ASP A 44 -7.64 -23.68 19.05
C ASP A 44 -8.52 -22.91 18.05
N VAL A 45 -7.91 -22.01 17.25
CA VAL A 45 -8.63 -21.35 16.17
C VAL A 45 -8.89 -22.38 15.09
N VAL A 46 -10.17 -22.70 14.91
CA VAL A 46 -10.60 -23.74 13.95
C VAL A 46 -10.00 -23.44 12.57
N GLN A 47 -9.36 -24.43 11.98
CA GLN A 47 -8.77 -24.37 10.65
C GLN A 47 -9.81 -23.84 9.64
N GLY A 48 -9.45 -22.76 8.92
CA GLY A 48 -10.38 -22.11 7.99
C GLY A 48 -11.45 -21.24 8.65
N SER A 49 -11.32 -20.89 9.94
CA SER A 49 -12.24 -19.94 10.57
C SER A 49 -12.17 -18.58 9.87
N MET A 50 -13.12 -18.36 8.95
CA MET A 50 -13.26 -17.10 8.22
C MET A 50 -13.43 -15.92 9.18
N ILE A 51 -14.11 -16.09 10.31
CA ILE A 51 -14.33 -15.05 11.31
C ILE A 51 -13.01 -14.60 11.96
N ALA A 52 -12.14 -15.53 12.36
CA ALA A 52 -10.86 -15.19 12.97
C ALA A 52 -9.90 -14.53 11.96
N LEU A 53 -9.86 -15.06 10.73
CA LEU A 53 -9.05 -14.51 9.65
C LEU A 53 -9.53 -13.10 9.25
N PHE A 54 -10.85 -12.92 9.09
CA PHE A 54 -11.42 -11.61 8.79
C PHE A 54 -11.22 -10.61 9.93
N ALA A 55 -11.40 -11.00 11.17
CA ALA A 55 -11.12 -10.12 12.31
C ALA A 55 -9.68 -9.60 12.30
N PHE A 56 -8.71 -10.47 11.97
CA PHE A 56 -7.31 -10.13 11.85
C PHE A 56 -7.05 -9.16 10.69
N VAL A 57 -7.58 -9.43 9.50
CA VAL A 57 -7.39 -8.58 8.31
C VAL A 57 -8.13 -7.25 8.44
N VAL A 58 -9.37 -7.28 8.92
CA VAL A 58 -10.21 -6.07 9.09
C VAL A 58 -9.63 -5.15 10.15
N SER A 59 -9.20 -5.67 11.32
CA SER A 59 -8.59 -4.86 12.36
C SER A 59 -7.31 -4.18 11.90
N PHE A 60 -6.44 -4.92 11.20
CA PHE A 60 -5.21 -4.38 10.62
C PHE A 60 -5.51 -3.28 9.59
N GLY A 61 -6.37 -3.55 8.61
CA GLY A 61 -6.69 -2.62 7.55
C GLY A 61 -7.34 -1.32 8.06
N ALA A 62 -8.30 -1.45 8.98
CA ALA A 62 -8.99 -0.29 9.58
C ALA A 62 -8.03 0.58 10.40
N VAL A 63 -7.22 -0.04 11.28
CA VAL A 63 -6.24 0.70 12.11
C VAL A 63 -5.17 1.33 11.25
N LYS A 64 -4.59 0.60 10.31
CA LYS A 64 -3.59 1.13 9.38
C LYS A 64 -4.15 2.28 8.56
N GLY A 65 -5.37 2.15 8.04
CA GLY A 65 -6.06 3.22 7.32
C GLY A 65 -6.21 4.47 8.17
N ALA A 66 -6.77 4.35 9.38
CA ALA A 66 -6.92 5.48 10.31
C ALA A 66 -5.58 6.15 10.63
N MET A 67 -4.53 5.35 10.88
CA MET A 67 -3.20 5.87 11.20
C MET A 67 -2.51 6.51 9.98
N ASN A 68 -2.78 6.11 8.76
CA ASN A 68 -2.31 6.82 7.57
C ASN A 68 -2.88 8.26 7.52
N PHE A 69 -4.16 8.44 7.82
CA PHE A 69 -4.78 9.76 7.88
C PHE A 69 -4.14 10.64 8.97
N VAL A 70 -3.96 10.09 10.17
CA VAL A 70 -3.32 10.78 11.30
C VAL A 70 -1.87 11.14 10.96
N SER A 71 -1.08 10.19 10.47
CA SER A 71 0.34 10.38 10.16
C SER A 71 0.56 11.43 9.07
N GLY A 72 -0.29 11.45 8.04
CA GLY A 72 -0.24 12.45 6.99
C GLY A 72 -0.33 13.86 7.57
N ARG A 73 -1.33 14.13 8.41
CA ARG A 73 -1.54 15.45 9.02
C ARG A 73 -0.48 15.83 10.05
N VAL A 74 -0.15 14.90 10.94
CA VAL A 74 0.84 15.13 12.00
C VAL A 74 2.22 15.42 11.40
N SER A 75 2.60 14.70 10.33
CA SER A 75 3.90 14.88 9.68
C SER A 75 4.13 16.26 9.07
N GLU A 76 3.09 16.98 8.70
CA GLU A 76 3.18 18.36 8.20
C GLU A 76 3.56 19.37 9.29
N ARG A 77 3.29 19.02 10.56
CA ARG A 77 3.60 19.88 11.72
C ARG A 77 4.93 19.53 12.36
N VAL A 78 5.14 18.23 12.64
CA VAL A 78 6.29 17.75 13.45
C VAL A 78 7.45 17.23 12.60
N GLY A 79 7.24 16.97 11.31
CA GLY A 79 8.23 16.38 10.39
C GLY A 79 8.04 14.89 10.15
N ARG A 80 8.63 14.39 9.03
CA ARG A 80 8.49 13.00 8.59
C ARG A 80 9.28 12.05 9.49
N ARG A 81 10.49 12.48 9.88
CA ARG A 81 11.39 11.70 10.75
C ARG A 81 10.77 11.39 12.10
N ARG A 82 10.16 12.38 12.76
CA ARG A 82 9.57 12.17 14.10
C ARG A 82 8.41 11.17 14.05
N VAL A 83 7.54 11.29 13.07
CA VAL A 83 6.40 10.35 12.90
C VAL A 83 6.89 8.94 12.62
N LEU A 84 7.92 8.77 11.78
CA LEU A 84 8.55 7.46 11.54
C LEU A 84 9.12 6.86 12.83
N ILE A 85 9.85 7.64 13.63
CA ILE A 85 10.41 7.19 14.91
C ILE A 85 9.29 6.76 15.88
N TRP A 86 8.21 7.54 15.99
CA TRP A 86 7.05 7.16 16.82
C TRP A 86 6.44 5.84 16.36
N GLY A 87 6.36 5.61 15.06
CA GLY A 87 5.90 4.32 14.53
C GLY A 87 6.77 3.15 14.98
N TRP A 88 8.10 3.31 14.98
CA TRP A 88 9.01 2.28 15.47
C TRP A 88 8.94 2.08 16.99
N ILE A 89 8.75 3.13 17.78
CA ILE A 89 8.55 3.02 19.23
C ILE A 89 7.29 2.23 19.54
N VAL A 90 6.19 2.49 18.84
CA VAL A 90 4.92 1.72 18.98
C VAL A 90 5.09 0.25 18.61
N ALA A 91 6.03 -0.08 17.75
CA ALA A 91 6.30 -1.47 17.35
C ALA A 91 7.05 -2.28 18.43
N LEU A 92 7.78 -1.63 19.36
CA LEU A 92 8.63 -2.32 20.35
C LEU A 92 7.87 -3.37 21.21
N PRO A 93 6.62 -3.17 21.65
CA PRO A 93 5.90 -4.17 22.42
C PRO A 93 5.48 -5.41 21.62
N ILE A 94 5.36 -5.30 20.26
CA ILE A 94 4.78 -6.35 19.42
C ILE A 94 5.45 -7.72 19.62
N PRO A 95 6.80 -7.86 19.53
CA PRO A 95 7.44 -9.16 19.71
C PRO A 95 7.18 -9.76 21.09
N PHE A 96 7.15 -8.93 22.16
CA PHE A 96 6.85 -9.39 23.51
C PHE A 96 5.40 -9.85 23.65
N MET A 97 4.45 -9.14 23.03
CA MET A 97 3.04 -9.53 23.05
C MET A 97 2.84 -10.88 22.35
N ILE A 98 3.57 -11.16 21.28
CA ILE A 98 3.50 -12.45 20.57
C ILE A 98 4.13 -13.55 21.45
N LEU A 99 5.32 -13.32 22.01
CA LEU A 99 6.03 -14.29 22.82
C LEU A 99 5.20 -14.74 24.05
N PHE A 100 4.62 -13.77 24.75
CA PHE A 100 3.87 -14.01 25.99
C PHE A 100 2.35 -14.07 25.78
N ALA A 101 1.86 -14.23 24.55
CA ALA A 101 0.43 -14.27 24.24
C ALA A 101 -0.28 -15.42 24.97
N PRO A 102 -1.20 -15.15 25.91
CA PRO A 102 -1.99 -16.19 26.58
C PRO A 102 -3.21 -16.61 25.77
N SER A 103 -3.58 -15.84 24.72
CA SER A 103 -4.77 -16.08 23.92
C SER A 103 -4.66 -15.42 22.54
N TRP A 104 -5.48 -15.84 21.61
CA TRP A 104 -5.57 -15.25 20.26
C TRP A 104 -5.85 -13.75 20.27
N SER A 105 -6.62 -13.24 21.22
CA SER A 105 -6.92 -11.80 21.36
C SER A 105 -5.65 -10.95 21.57
N TRP A 106 -4.62 -11.50 22.21
CA TRP A 106 -3.32 -10.82 22.36
C TRP A 106 -2.57 -10.71 21.01
N ILE A 107 -2.67 -11.73 20.18
CA ILE A 107 -2.13 -11.70 18.83
C ILE A 107 -2.86 -10.65 17.98
N VAL A 108 -4.20 -10.57 18.08
CA VAL A 108 -4.99 -9.53 17.42
C VAL A 108 -4.60 -8.13 17.93
N ALA A 109 -4.39 -7.96 19.25
CA ALA A 109 -3.91 -6.68 19.82
C ALA A 109 -2.50 -6.31 19.32
N ALA A 110 -1.58 -7.27 19.22
CA ALA A 110 -0.26 -7.05 18.61
C ALA A 110 -0.37 -6.62 17.15
N ASN A 111 -1.32 -7.21 16.39
CA ASN A 111 -1.59 -6.83 15.01
C ASN A 111 -2.21 -5.42 14.87
N VAL A 112 -3.00 -4.98 15.84
CA VAL A 112 -3.46 -3.58 15.93
C VAL A 112 -2.27 -2.63 16.07
N LEU A 113 -1.31 -2.91 16.96
CA LEU A 113 -0.08 -2.11 17.09
C LEU A 113 0.77 -2.16 15.80
N LEU A 114 0.82 -3.30 15.12
CA LEU A 114 1.46 -3.38 13.79
C LEU A 114 0.74 -2.47 12.79
N GLY A 115 -0.58 -2.40 12.80
CA GLY A 115 -1.36 -1.47 11.98
C GLY A 115 -0.98 -0.01 12.23
N VAL A 116 -0.78 0.38 13.48
CA VAL A 116 -0.28 1.73 13.85
C VAL A 116 1.14 1.96 13.31
N ASN A 117 2.06 1.03 13.56
CA ASN A 117 3.42 1.09 13.03
C ASN A 117 3.43 1.27 11.50
N GLN A 118 2.65 0.46 10.80
CA GLN A 118 2.55 0.49 9.34
C GLN A 118 1.98 1.81 8.83
N GLY A 119 0.92 2.31 9.47
CA GLY A 119 0.31 3.59 9.14
C GLY A 119 1.27 4.77 9.31
N PHE A 120 2.17 4.70 10.28
CA PHE A 120 3.20 5.73 10.50
C PHE A 120 4.41 5.52 9.58
N CYS A 121 5.07 4.38 9.66
CA CYS A 121 6.36 4.17 9.01
C CYS A 121 6.25 4.09 7.48
N TRP A 122 5.33 3.28 6.94
CA TRP A 122 5.16 3.18 5.48
C TRP A 122 4.72 4.52 4.88
N SER A 123 3.79 5.23 5.53
CA SER A 123 3.34 6.54 5.05
C SER A 123 4.47 7.55 5.01
N MET A 124 5.36 7.54 6.01
CA MET A 124 6.47 8.50 6.04
C MET A 124 7.51 8.21 4.97
N THR A 125 7.82 6.95 4.66
CA THR A 125 8.75 6.63 3.57
C THR A 125 8.20 7.06 2.20
N VAL A 126 6.90 6.93 1.96
CA VAL A 126 6.25 7.40 0.73
C VAL A 126 6.25 8.93 0.67
N THR A 127 5.78 9.60 1.74
CA THR A 127 5.68 11.08 1.77
C THR A 127 7.05 11.73 1.64
N ALA A 128 8.05 11.22 2.36
CA ALA A 128 9.42 11.74 2.30
C ALA A 128 10.03 11.60 0.91
N LYS A 129 9.75 10.52 0.15
CA LYS A 129 10.19 10.40 -1.24
C LYS A 129 9.55 11.45 -2.14
N MET A 130 8.23 11.69 -1.98
CA MET A 130 7.53 12.72 -2.76
C MET A 130 8.10 14.12 -2.54
N ASP A 131 8.67 14.38 -1.35
CA ASP A 131 9.26 15.69 -1.03
C ASP A 131 10.60 15.93 -1.75
N ILE A 132 11.39 14.89 -2.06
CA ILE A 132 12.76 15.00 -2.57
C ILE A 132 12.93 14.68 -4.05
N VAL A 133 11.94 14.03 -4.70
CA VAL A 133 12.06 13.63 -6.10
C VAL A 133 11.38 14.62 -7.06
N LYS A 134 11.87 14.66 -8.31
CA LYS A 134 11.18 15.40 -9.38
C LYS A 134 9.82 14.77 -9.67
N ALA A 135 8.85 15.57 -10.05
CA ALA A 135 7.53 15.06 -10.41
C ALA A 135 7.56 13.97 -11.51
N SER A 136 8.51 14.10 -12.46
CA SER A 136 8.74 13.12 -13.52
C SER A 136 9.44 11.81 -13.06
N GLN A 137 9.76 11.69 -11.78
CA GLN A 137 10.42 10.52 -11.18
C GLN A 137 9.56 9.89 -10.07
N ARG A 138 8.34 10.37 -9.86
CA ARG A 138 7.47 9.89 -8.76
C ARG A 138 7.04 8.45 -8.97
N GLY A 139 6.78 8.05 -10.21
CA GLY A 139 6.47 6.64 -10.54
C GLY A 139 7.65 5.72 -10.23
N LEU A 140 8.84 6.07 -10.69
CA LEU A 140 10.07 5.33 -10.39
C LEU A 140 10.31 5.26 -8.86
N ALA A 141 10.20 6.38 -8.16
CA ALA A 141 10.45 6.44 -6.72
C ALA A 141 9.47 5.60 -5.91
N THR A 142 8.19 5.59 -6.29
CA THR A 142 7.17 4.74 -5.67
C THR A 142 7.34 3.27 -6.04
N GLY A 143 7.73 2.96 -7.29
CA GLY A 143 8.08 1.60 -7.69
C GLY A 143 9.20 1.01 -6.83
N PHE A 144 10.28 1.74 -6.62
CA PHE A 144 11.36 1.33 -5.71
C PHE A 144 10.89 1.19 -4.26
N ASN A 145 10.01 2.10 -3.79
CA ASN A 145 9.45 2.01 -2.44
C ASN A 145 8.71 0.69 -2.22
N GLU A 146 7.79 0.39 -3.12
CA GLU A 146 6.95 -0.79 -2.99
C GLU A 146 7.76 -2.08 -3.22
N PHE A 147 8.69 -2.09 -4.19
CA PHE A 147 9.61 -3.21 -4.40
C PHE A 147 10.44 -3.50 -3.14
N ALA A 148 11.03 -2.50 -2.50
CA ALA A 148 11.80 -2.67 -1.28
C ALA A 148 10.91 -3.17 -0.13
N GLY A 149 9.71 -2.58 0.04
CA GLY A 149 8.76 -2.99 1.07
C GLY A 149 8.31 -4.45 0.90
N TYR A 150 7.85 -4.84 -0.28
CA TYR A 150 7.42 -6.21 -0.53
C TYR A 150 8.56 -7.21 -0.61
N GLY A 151 9.75 -6.78 -1.02
CA GLY A 151 10.98 -7.57 -0.89
C GLY A 151 11.29 -7.91 0.58
N GLY A 152 11.09 -6.94 1.48
CA GLY A 152 11.15 -7.17 2.93
C GLY A 152 10.11 -8.17 3.42
N VAL A 153 8.85 -8.04 2.98
CA VAL A 153 7.79 -9.00 3.32
C VAL A 153 8.16 -10.42 2.91
N ALA A 154 8.61 -10.61 1.67
CA ALA A 154 8.98 -11.92 1.15
C ALA A 154 10.18 -12.51 1.91
N LEU A 155 11.23 -11.71 2.13
CA LEU A 155 12.41 -12.17 2.86
C LEU A 155 12.07 -12.58 4.29
N ALA A 156 11.28 -11.76 5.02
CA ALA A 156 10.90 -12.10 6.39
C ALA A 156 10.04 -13.36 6.45
N GLY A 157 9.12 -13.55 5.51
CA GLY A 157 8.32 -14.78 5.42
C GLY A 157 9.19 -16.03 5.26
N LEU A 158 10.19 -15.96 4.38
CA LEU A 158 11.16 -17.07 4.19
C LEU A 158 12.01 -17.32 5.43
N VAL A 159 12.59 -16.26 6.00
CA VAL A 159 13.49 -16.38 7.17
C VAL A 159 12.73 -16.90 8.39
N THR A 160 11.55 -16.32 8.69
CA THR A 160 10.77 -16.76 9.87
C THR A 160 10.17 -18.13 9.68
N GLY A 161 9.75 -18.50 8.48
CA GLY A 161 9.30 -19.87 8.18
C GLY A 161 10.43 -20.90 8.38
N TYR A 162 11.64 -20.58 7.89
CA TYR A 162 12.82 -21.42 8.13
C TYR A 162 13.18 -21.52 9.61
N LEU A 163 13.26 -20.40 10.33
CA LEU A 163 13.58 -20.39 11.76
C LEU A 163 12.55 -21.18 12.58
N ALA A 164 11.26 -21.00 12.30
CA ALA A 164 10.19 -21.70 13.00
C ALA A 164 10.14 -23.21 12.73
N SER A 165 10.78 -23.69 11.66
CA SER A 165 10.90 -25.14 11.39
C SER A 165 12.01 -25.83 12.19
N TYR A 166 12.98 -25.09 12.73
CA TYR A 166 14.10 -25.61 13.50
C TYR A 166 14.09 -25.18 14.97
N PHE A 167 13.39 -24.12 15.30
CA PHE A 167 13.33 -23.54 16.64
C PHE A 167 11.87 -23.30 17.04
N ASP A 168 11.66 -22.99 18.33
CA ASP A 168 10.35 -22.61 18.83
C ASP A 168 9.78 -21.44 18.00
N PRO A 169 8.55 -21.56 17.46
CA PRO A 169 7.97 -20.57 16.57
C PRO A 169 7.82 -19.17 17.23
N ARG A 170 7.37 -19.11 18.49
CA ARG A 170 7.18 -17.83 19.19
C ARG A 170 8.52 -17.16 19.47
N MET A 171 9.54 -17.93 19.88
CA MET A 171 10.89 -17.42 20.12
C MET A 171 11.51 -16.92 18.80
N SER A 172 11.31 -17.63 17.69
CA SER A 172 11.77 -17.21 16.36
C SER A 172 11.17 -15.87 15.94
N LEU A 173 9.86 -15.70 16.10
CA LEU A 173 9.16 -14.44 15.81
C LEU A 173 9.65 -13.30 16.75
N PHE A 174 9.87 -13.60 18.03
CA PHE A 174 10.34 -12.63 19.01
C PHE A 174 11.74 -12.12 18.66
N VAL A 175 12.72 -13.02 18.50
CA VAL A 175 14.12 -12.65 18.24
C VAL A 175 14.25 -11.90 16.92
N PHE A 176 13.68 -12.44 15.84
CA PHE A 176 13.77 -11.80 14.53
C PHE A 176 13.01 -10.48 14.50
N GLY A 177 11.78 -10.43 15.02
CA GLY A 177 10.96 -9.22 15.07
C GLY A 177 11.59 -8.10 15.90
N LEU A 178 12.10 -8.44 17.08
CA LEU A 178 12.79 -7.46 17.95
C LEU A 178 14.05 -6.91 17.28
N LEU A 179 14.88 -7.79 16.69
CA LEU A 179 16.08 -7.39 15.96
C LEU A 179 15.75 -6.40 14.83
N VAL A 180 14.76 -6.72 14.00
CA VAL A 180 14.31 -5.86 12.90
C VAL A 180 13.86 -4.49 13.42
N ILE A 181 13.05 -4.45 14.48
CA ILE A 181 12.53 -3.19 15.05
C ILE A 181 13.68 -2.34 15.62
N LEU A 182 14.62 -2.95 16.35
CA LEU A 182 15.76 -2.24 16.93
C LEU A 182 16.68 -1.69 15.83
N LEU A 183 16.98 -2.44 14.78
CA LEU A 183 17.76 -1.99 13.64
C LEU A 183 17.06 -0.84 12.90
N ALA A 184 15.76 -0.95 12.68
CA ALA A 184 14.97 0.07 12.00
C ALA A 184 14.86 1.37 12.82
N LEU A 185 14.63 1.26 14.14
CA LEU A 185 14.61 2.40 15.05
C LEU A 185 15.98 3.08 15.10
N SER A 186 17.05 2.31 15.22
CA SER A 186 18.43 2.83 15.21
C SER A 186 18.76 3.55 13.89
N ALA A 187 18.42 2.95 12.75
CA ALA A 187 18.60 3.59 11.45
C ALA A 187 17.74 4.87 11.31
N GLY A 188 16.50 4.86 11.81
CA GLY A 188 15.65 6.06 11.85
C GLY A 188 16.22 7.19 12.70
N LEU A 189 16.79 6.84 13.86
CA LEU A 189 17.41 7.80 14.79
C LEU A 189 18.74 8.34 14.28
N LEU A 190 19.54 7.52 13.60
CA LEU A 190 20.91 7.89 13.22
C LEU A 190 20.99 8.50 11.81
N SER A 191 20.20 8.00 10.85
CA SER A 191 20.41 8.33 9.44
C SER A 191 19.21 8.93 8.72
N PHE A 192 17.97 8.78 9.19
CA PHE A 192 16.81 9.24 8.42
C PHE A 192 16.77 10.77 8.29
N THR A 193 16.90 11.26 7.07
CA THR A 193 16.89 12.69 6.73
C THR A 193 15.47 13.25 6.82
N GLU A 194 15.30 14.39 7.55
CA GLU A 194 14.03 15.11 7.59
C GLU A 194 13.75 15.82 6.26
N THR A 195 12.58 15.58 5.66
CA THR A 195 12.23 16.10 4.33
C THR A 195 11.14 17.18 4.32
N LEU A 196 10.53 17.50 5.45
CA LEU A 196 9.57 18.60 5.55
C LEU A 196 10.11 19.95 5.02
N PRO A 197 11.41 20.31 5.22
CA PRO A 197 11.97 21.53 4.63
C PRO A 197 11.91 21.56 3.10
N TYR A 198 12.04 20.40 2.42
CA TYR A 198 11.90 20.31 0.96
C TYR A 198 10.48 20.61 0.51
N ALA A 199 9.46 20.03 1.16
CA ALA A 199 8.06 20.31 0.86
C ALA A 199 7.72 21.80 1.06
N ARG A 200 8.24 22.43 2.13
CA ARG A 200 8.06 23.85 2.40
C ARG A 200 8.74 24.73 1.36
N ALA A 201 9.94 24.37 0.92
CA ALA A 201 10.65 25.08 -0.13
C ALA A 201 9.92 24.99 -1.49
N GLU A 202 9.38 23.80 -1.83
CA GLU A 202 8.56 23.61 -3.02
C GLU A 202 7.30 24.47 -2.97
N ALA A 203 6.60 24.52 -1.83
CA ALA A 203 5.42 25.34 -1.63
C ALA A 203 5.73 26.85 -1.74
N ALA A 204 6.86 27.30 -1.18
CA ALA A 204 7.29 28.70 -1.26
C ALA A 204 7.59 29.12 -2.70
N ARG A 205 8.29 28.29 -3.49
CA ARG A 205 8.56 28.54 -4.92
C ARG A 205 7.29 28.58 -5.76
N HIS A 206 6.31 27.72 -5.42
CA HIS A 206 5.02 27.77 -6.10
C HIS A 206 4.29 29.10 -5.82
N LYS A 207 4.34 29.58 -4.57
CA LYS A 207 3.73 30.86 -4.16
C LYS A 207 4.41 32.08 -4.81
N SER A 208 5.74 32.05 -4.99
CA SER A 208 6.49 33.15 -5.66
C SER A 208 6.35 33.18 -7.19
N GLY A 209 5.66 32.17 -7.79
CA GLY A 209 5.54 32.08 -9.25
C GLY A 209 6.81 31.61 -9.97
N GLU A 210 7.87 31.24 -9.24
CA GLU A 210 9.12 30.74 -9.82
C GLU A 210 8.94 29.35 -10.48
N THR A 211 7.90 28.60 -10.09
CA THR A 211 7.50 27.36 -10.75
C THR A 211 6.50 27.67 -11.87
N THR A 212 7.00 28.04 -13.04
CA THR A 212 6.20 28.21 -14.25
C THR A 212 6.14 26.89 -15.04
N GLY A 213 4.98 26.61 -15.67
CA GLY A 213 4.79 25.47 -16.56
C GLY A 213 4.00 24.29 -15.95
N PRO A 214 4.01 23.12 -16.59
CA PRO A 214 3.20 21.94 -16.21
C PRO A 214 3.44 21.43 -14.78
N GLN A 215 4.61 21.75 -14.19
CA GLN A 215 4.99 21.33 -12.83
C GLN A 215 4.25 22.10 -11.71
N SER A 216 3.50 23.17 -12.04
CA SER A 216 2.80 24.03 -11.08
C SER A 216 1.29 23.74 -10.95
N ARG A 217 0.79 22.67 -11.58
CA ARG A 217 -0.66 22.40 -11.69
C ARG A 217 -1.18 21.58 -10.53
N TYR A 218 -0.94 22.03 -9.33
CA TYR A 218 -1.58 21.47 -8.14
C TYR A 218 -3.08 21.84 -8.10
N VAL A 219 -3.86 20.97 -7.46
CA VAL A 219 -5.27 21.31 -7.16
C VAL A 219 -5.27 22.47 -6.19
N GLU A 220 -5.96 23.56 -6.57
CA GLU A 220 -6.16 24.70 -5.71
C GLU A 220 -6.96 24.31 -4.47
N GLY A 221 -6.54 24.77 -3.32
CA GLY A 221 -7.19 24.55 -2.04
C GLY A 221 -7.01 25.78 -1.15
N PRO A 222 -7.66 25.83 0.03
CA PRO A 222 -7.43 26.89 1.00
C PRO A 222 -5.94 27.00 1.35
N GLU A 223 -5.47 28.19 1.68
CA GLU A 223 -4.04 28.44 1.98
C GLU A 223 -3.54 27.60 3.16
N ASN A 224 -4.42 27.36 4.18
CA ASN A 224 -4.15 26.51 5.33
C ASN A 224 -5.35 25.58 5.58
N PRO A 225 -5.53 24.51 4.79
CA PRO A 225 -6.71 23.69 4.88
C PRO A 225 -6.75 22.90 6.20
N THR A 226 -7.95 22.77 6.78
CA THR A 226 -8.20 21.87 7.90
C THR A 226 -8.16 20.40 7.43
N SER A 227 -7.97 19.46 8.36
CA SER A 227 -8.02 18.03 8.05
C SER A 227 -9.34 17.61 7.39
N GLY A 228 -10.48 18.16 7.85
CA GLY A 228 -11.79 17.89 7.26
C GLY A 228 -11.94 18.44 5.85
N GLN A 229 -11.36 19.61 5.55
CA GLN A 229 -11.36 20.18 4.20
C GLN A 229 -10.53 19.31 3.22
N ILE A 230 -9.35 18.83 3.64
CA ILE A 230 -8.53 17.94 2.82
C ILE A 230 -9.23 16.60 2.63
N PHE A 231 -9.82 16.04 3.71
CA PHE A 231 -10.59 14.81 3.63
C PHE A 231 -11.74 14.94 2.62
N ALA A 232 -12.53 16.02 2.71
CA ALA A 232 -13.61 16.29 1.77
C ALA A 232 -13.11 16.51 0.33
N LEU A 233 -11.99 17.21 0.16
CA LEU A 233 -11.39 17.46 -1.15
C LEU A 233 -10.99 16.16 -1.84
N VAL A 234 -10.32 15.27 -1.13
CA VAL A 234 -9.83 13.98 -1.65
C VAL A 234 -10.96 12.98 -1.86
N THR A 235 -11.98 12.99 -1.00
CA THR A 235 -13.01 11.96 -0.98
C THR A 235 -14.17 12.23 -1.95
N TRP A 236 -14.65 13.50 -2.09
CA TRP A 236 -15.84 13.81 -2.89
C TRP A 236 -15.89 15.17 -3.60
N ARG A 237 -15.00 16.14 -3.28
CA ARG A 237 -15.08 17.48 -3.88
C ARG A 237 -14.33 17.61 -5.20
N ASN A 238 -13.22 16.89 -5.37
CA ASN A 238 -12.45 16.93 -6.60
C ASN A 238 -12.58 15.61 -7.36
N PRO A 239 -13.05 15.60 -8.62
CA PRO A 239 -13.32 14.37 -9.37
C PRO A 239 -12.10 13.46 -9.53
N THR A 240 -10.93 14.03 -9.80
CA THR A 240 -9.70 13.24 -9.98
C THR A 240 -9.22 12.64 -8.66
N PHE A 241 -9.23 13.40 -7.56
CA PHE A 241 -8.91 12.87 -6.24
C PHE A 241 -9.90 11.76 -5.81
N MET A 242 -11.20 11.99 -6.03
CA MET A 242 -12.24 10.99 -5.73
C MET A 242 -12.04 9.71 -6.54
N ALA A 243 -11.74 9.84 -7.84
CA ALA A 243 -11.45 8.69 -8.71
C ALA A 243 -10.22 7.91 -8.24
N LEU A 244 -9.16 8.61 -7.79
CA LEU A 244 -7.95 7.98 -7.24
C LEU A 244 -8.21 7.33 -5.88
N ALA A 245 -8.99 7.97 -5.00
CA ALA A 245 -9.27 7.45 -3.66
C ALA A 245 -10.13 6.17 -3.71
N GLN A 246 -11.19 6.13 -4.54
CA GLN A 246 -11.98 4.92 -4.75
C GLN A 246 -11.15 3.83 -5.43
N ALA A 247 -10.32 4.18 -6.43
CA ALA A 247 -9.43 3.23 -7.09
C ALA A 247 -8.48 2.57 -6.09
N GLY A 248 -7.85 3.36 -5.20
CA GLY A 248 -7.03 2.84 -4.12
C GLY A 248 -7.78 1.91 -3.17
N SER A 249 -9.05 2.19 -2.87
CA SER A 249 -9.88 1.30 -2.05
C SER A 249 -10.19 -0.01 -2.76
N VAL A 250 -10.61 0.05 -4.02
CA VAL A 250 -11.02 -1.14 -4.80
C VAL A 250 -9.83 -2.04 -5.15
N GLU A 251 -8.61 -1.48 -5.38
CA GLU A 251 -7.43 -2.32 -5.62
C GLU A 251 -7.16 -3.31 -4.46
N LYS A 252 -7.52 -2.94 -3.22
CA LYS A 252 -7.34 -3.81 -2.04
C LYS A 252 -8.31 -4.98 -1.97
N PHE A 253 -9.36 -4.96 -2.75
CA PHE A 253 -10.24 -6.13 -2.89
C PHE A 253 -9.50 -7.32 -3.51
N VAL A 254 -8.61 -7.07 -4.47
CA VAL A 254 -7.74 -8.11 -5.04
C VAL A 254 -6.80 -8.68 -4.01
N ASP A 255 -6.16 -7.83 -3.19
CA ASP A 255 -5.29 -8.31 -2.11
C ASP A 255 -6.08 -9.17 -1.10
N ALA A 256 -7.27 -8.72 -0.68
CA ALA A 256 -8.13 -9.48 0.22
C ALA A 256 -8.57 -10.81 -0.40
N LEU A 257 -8.91 -10.82 -1.70
CA LEU A 257 -9.25 -12.03 -2.45
C LEU A 257 -8.08 -13.03 -2.45
N MET A 258 -6.89 -12.59 -2.84
CA MET A 258 -5.71 -13.46 -2.98
C MET A 258 -5.26 -14.04 -1.64
N TRP A 259 -5.44 -13.30 -0.54
CA TRP A 259 -5.02 -13.75 0.79
C TRP A 259 -6.06 -14.59 1.53
N ALA A 260 -7.34 -14.36 1.30
CA ALA A 260 -8.41 -15.02 2.04
C ALA A 260 -9.20 -16.01 1.19
N LEU A 261 -9.77 -15.59 0.06
CA LEU A 261 -10.73 -16.40 -0.68
C LEU A 261 -10.06 -17.40 -1.63
N VAL A 262 -8.94 -17.02 -2.30
CA VAL A 262 -8.24 -17.92 -3.24
C VAL A 262 -7.76 -19.19 -2.57
N PRO A 263 -7.11 -19.18 -1.39
CA PRO A 263 -6.72 -20.41 -0.72
C PRO A 263 -7.92 -21.33 -0.42
N VAL A 264 -9.01 -20.79 0.12
CA VAL A 264 -10.23 -21.55 0.45
C VAL A 264 -10.86 -22.16 -0.82
N PHE A 265 -10.96 -21.36 -1.88
CA PHE A 265 -11.48 -21.83 -3.17
C PHE A 265 -10.62 -22.95 -3.76
N MET A 266 -9.29 -22.80 -3.73
CA MET A 266 -8.37 -23.83 -4.27
C MET A 266 -8.43 -25.12 -3.46
N VAL A 267 -8.53 -25.07 -2.12
CA VAL A 267 -8.77 -26.24 -1.28
C VAL A 267 -10.07 -26.93 -1.68
N ALA A 268 -11.16 -26.18 -1.88
CA ALA A 268 -12.44 -26.73 -2.33
C ALA A 268 -12.38 -27.38 -3.72
N LYS A 269 -11.43 -26.97 -4.57
CA LYS A 269 -11.15 -27.59 -5.88
C LYS A 269 -10.13 -28.74 -5.81
N GLY A 270 -9.67 -29.12 -4.60
CA GLY A 270 -8.75 -30.25 -4.38
C GLY A 270 -7.27 -29.91 -4.57
N ALA A 271 -6.90 -28.61 -4.60
CA ALA A 271 -5.51 -28.21 -4.69
C ALA A 271 -4.77 -28.48 -3.37
N THR A 272 -3.50 -28.88 -3.48
CA THR A 272 -2.61 -29.07 -2.34
C THR A 272 -2.11 -27.74 -1.77
N LEU A 273 -1.66 -27.73 -0.52
CA LEU A 273 -1.06 -26.55 0.11
C LEU A 273 0.19 -26.04 -0.65
N ILE A 274 0.94 -26.94 -1.29
CA ILE A 274 2.11 -26.57 -2.11
C ILE A 274 1.65 -25.79 -3.33
N GLU A 275 0.60 -26.23 -4.01
CA GLU A 275 0.05 -25.55 -5.19
C GLU A 275 -0.53 -24.19 -4.83
N ILE A 276 -1.22 -24.08 -3.70
CA ILE A 276 -1.73 -22.80 -3.19
C ILE A 276 -0.57 -21.84 -2.90
N GLY A 277 0.46 -22.32 -2.22
CA GLY A 277 1.68 -21.55 -1.94
C GLY A 277 2.38 -21.11 -3.21
N TRP A 278 2.43 -21.95 -4.23
CA TRP A 278 2.99 -21.63 -5.54
C TRP A 278 2.23 -20.50 -6.24
N ILE A 279 0.90 -20.55 -6.28
CA ILE A 279 0.04 -19.53 -6.88
C ILE A 279 0.19 -18.18 -6.15
N ALA A 280 0.15 -18.18 -4.81
CA ALA A 280 0.37 -16.99 -4.00
C ALA A 280 1.78 -16.41 -4.20
N GLY A 281 2.79 -17.28 -4.33
CA GLY A 281 4.16 -16.91 -4.62
C GLY A 281 4.33 -16.25 -5.99
N ILE A 282 3.72 -16.80 -7.04
CA ILE A 282 3.72 -16.22 -8.39
C ILE A 282 3.07 -14.84 -8.37
N TYR A 283 1.87 -14.71 -7.78
CA TYR A 283 1.19 -13.43 -7.66
C TYR A 283 2.09 -12.38 -6.99
N GLY A 284 2.64 -12.71 -5.82
CA GLY A 284 3.48 -11.77 -5.04
C GLY A 284 4.78 -11.42 -5.74
N PHE A 285 5.45 -12.39 -6.37
CA PHE A 285 6.71 -12.18 -7.10
C PHE A 285 6.51 -11.31 -8.34
N VAL A 286 5.50 -11.63 -9.15
CA VAL A 286 5.18 -10.85 -10.35
C VAL A 286 4.74 -9.44 -9.97
N TRP A 287 3.85 -9.31 -9.00
CA TRP A 287 3.42 -8.00 -8.49
C TRP A 287 4.60 -7.17 -7.95
N GLY A 288 5.38 -7.72 -7.02
CA GLY A 288 6.51 -7.02 -6.42
C GLY A 288 7.60 -6.66 -7.42
N GLY A 289 8.03 -7.63 -8.24
CA GLY A 289 9.10 -7.46 -9.22
C GLY A 289 8.73 -6.48 -10.35
N SER A 290 7.50 -6.56 -10.86
CA SER A 290 7.06 -5.71 -11.97
C SER A 290 6.96 -4.22 -11.61
N GLN A 291 6.91 -3.85 -10.33
CA GLN A 291 6.86 -2.44 -9.90
C GLN A 291 8.11 -1.64 -10.32
N LEU A 292 9.25 -2.30 -10.49
CA LEU A 292 10.48 -1.68 -11.01
C LEU A 292 10.32 -1.16 -12.46
N TRP A 293 9.40 -1.73 -13.22
CA TRP A 293 9.12 -1.37 -14.62
C TRP A 293 7.88 -0.51 -14.76
N THR A 294 6.83 -0.83 -14.01
CA THR A 294 5.55 -0.12 -14.10
C THR A 294 5.63 1.30 -13.53
N GLY A 295 6.48 1.54 -12.53
CA GLY A 295 6.77 2.88 -12.04
C GLY A 295 7.32 3.80 -13.14
N PRO A 296 8.48 3.47 -13.75
CA PRO A 296 9.02 4.21 -14.91
C PRO A 296 8.07 4.28 -16.10
N LEU A 297 7.30 3.21 -16.38
CA LEU A 297 6.28 3.21 -17.42
C LEU A 297 5.27 4.34 -17.21
N SER A 298 4.81 4.52 -15.97
CA SER A 298 3.88 5.59 -15.63
C SER A 298 4.52 6.99 -15.69
N ASP A 299 5.83 7.11 -15.52
CA ASP A 299 6.57 8.36 -15.72
C ASP A 299 6.74 8.69 -17.23
N ALA A 300 6.72 7.69 -18.09
CA ALA A 300 6.85 7.86 -19.55
C ALA A 300 5.51 8.08 -20.26
N PHE A 301 4.49 7.29 -19.92
CA PHE A 301 3.20 7.24 -20.62
C PHE A 301 2.06 7.99 -19.90
N GLY A 302 2.33 8.55 -18.71
CA GLY A 302 1.32 9.19 -17.88
C GLY A 302 0.72 8.24 -16.84
N ARG A 303 -0.15 8.79 -15.99
CA ARG A 303 -0.73 8.07 -14.85
C ARG A 303 -2.03 7.35 -15.21
N LYS A 304 -2.86 7.99 -16.03
CA LYS A 304 -4.23 7.53 -16.30
C LYS A 304 -4.28 6.16 -16.97
N TRP A 305 -3.67 6.03 -18.15
CA TRP A 305 -3.83 4.83 -18.95
C TRP A 305 -3.15 3.57 -18.38
N PRO A 306 -1.94 3.65 -17.80
CA PRO A 306 -1.38 2.50 -17.08
C PRO A 306 -2.25 2.05 -15.91
N THR A 307 -2.85 2.99 -15.15
CA THR A 307 -3.79 2.65 -14.07
C THR A 307 -5.04 1.96 -14.61
N VAL A 308 -5.67 2.49 -15.65
CA VAL A 308 -6.84 1.88 -16.30
C VAL A 308 -6.51 0.45 -16.79
N ALA A 309 -5.39 0.27 -17.48
CA ALA A 309 -4.94 -1.04 -17.93
C ALA A 309 -4.75 -2.02 -16.75
N GLY A 310 -4.16 -1.54 -15.64
CA GLY A 310 -4.00 -2.34 -14.42
C GLY A 310 -5.32 -2.84 -13.86
N PHE A 311 -6.34 -1.99 -13.81
CA PHE A 311 -7.69 -2.37 -13.34
C PHE A 311 -8.32 -3.45 -14.23
N PHE A 312 -8.23 -3.33 -15.55
CA PHE A 312 -8.81 -4.33 -16.46
C PHE A 312 -8.00 -5.64 -16.48
N LEU A 313 -6.68 -5.60 -16.33
CA LEU A 313 -5.87 -6.82 -16.16
C LEU A 313 -6.24 -7.55 -14.87
N CYS A 314 -6.39 -6.85 -13.75
CA CYS A 314 -6.86 -7.46 -12.51
C CYS A 314 -8.27 -8.02 -12.66
N ALA A 315 -9.19 -7.26 -13.26
CA ALA A 315 -10.56 -7.73 -13.50
C ALA A 315 -10.57 -9.02 -14.32
N GLY A 316 -9.82 -9.08 -15.43
CA GLY A 316 -9.72 -10.26 -16.27
C GLY A 316 -9.14 -11.46 -15.54
N GLY A 317 -8.00 -11.29 -14.85
CA GLY A 317 -7.36 -12.36 -14.09
C GLY A 317 -8.25 -12.92 -12.97
N VAL A 318 -8.95 -12.05 -12.25
CA VAL A 318 -9.87 -12.43 -11.17
C VAL A 318 -11.14 -13.10 -11.70
N LEU A 319 -11.77 -12.55 -12.75
CA LEU A 319 -13.03 -13.07 -13.30
C LEU A 319 -12.85 -14.44 -13.95
N VAL A 320 -11.70 -14.71 -14.57
CA VAL A 320 -11.44 -15.99 -15.21
C VAL A 320 -11.05 -17.09 -14.21
N PHE A 321 -10.51 -16.72 -13.04
CA PHE A 321 -9.94 -17.63 -12.06
C PHE A 321 -10.86 -18.80 -11.67
N PRO A 322 -12.17 -18.60 -11.40
CA PRO A 322 -13.08 -19.69 -11.01
C PRO A 322 -13.36 -20.74 -12.12
N PHE A 323 -13.15 -20.38 -13.36
CA PHE A 323 -13.38 -21.25 -14.52
C PHE A 323 -12.17 -22.12 -14.88
N LEU A 324 -11.03 -21.89 -14.20
CA LEU A 324 -9.79 -22.63 -14.45
C LEU A 324 -9.75 -23.89 -13.56
N ALA A 325 -9.09 -24.93 -14.10
CA ALA A 325 -9.04 -26.24 -13.43
C ALA A 325 -7.61 -26.80 -13.27
N THR A 326 -6.59 -26.06 -13.70
CA THR A 326 -5.20 -26.54 -13.63
C THR A 326 -4.30 -25.53 -12.92
N VAL A 327 -3.28 -26.01 -12.24
CA VAL A 327 -2.28 -25.17 -11.56
C VAL A 327 -1.61 -24.20 -12.53
N ALA A 328 -1.31 -24.66 -13.75
CA ALA A 328 -0.71 -23.80 -14.79
C ALA A 328 -1.65 -22.63 -15.17
N ALA A 329 -2.94 -22.90 -15.36
CA ALA A 329 -3.92 -21.86 -15.71
C ALA A 329 -4.12 -20.87 -14.57
N TRP A 330 -4.25 -21.34 -13.31
CA TRP A 330 -4.29 -20.49 -12.11
C TRP A 330 -3.02 -19.65 -11.97
N SER A 331 -1.84 -20.22 -12.27
CA SER A 331 -0.56 -19.49 -12.26
C SER A 331 -0.55 -18.33 -13.26
N VAL A 332 -1.06 -18.55 -14.47
CA VAL A 332 -1.17 -17.49 -15.49
C VAL A 332 -2.15 -16.41 -15.03
N ALA A 333 -3.32 -16.77 -14.52
CA ALA A 333 -4.30 -15.80 -13.99
C ALA A 333 -3.72 -14.99 -12.83
N ALA A 334 -3.00 -15.63 -11.91
CA ALA A 334 -2.31 -14.98 -10.78
C ALA A 334 -1.20 -14.04 -11.27
N ALA A 335 -0.42 -14.42 -12.27
CA ALA A 335 0.61 -13.56 -12.88
C ALA A 335 0.01 -12.34 -13.57
N VAL A 336 -1.06 -12.52 -14.35
CA VAL A 336 -1.79 -11.41 -15.01
C VAL A 336 -2.34 -10.44 -13.97
N THR A 337 -2.96 -10.95 -12.90
CA THR A 337 -3.44 -10.14 -11.77
C THR A 337 -2.28 -9.41 -11.09
N GLY A 338 -1.14 -10.07 -10.89
CA GLY A 338 0.08 -9.48 -10.33
C GLY A 338 0.64 -8.32 -11.18
N ILE A 339 0.67 -8.45 -12.51
CA ILE A 339 1.05 -7.36 -13.42
C ILE A 339 0.05 -6.20 -13.31
N GLY A 340 -1.25 -6.50 -13.28
CA GLY A 340 -2.29 -5.51 -13.08
C GLY A 340 -2.05 -4.71 -11.79
N MET A 341 -1.84 -5.38 -10.67
CA MET A 341 -1.54 -4.75 -9.38
C MET A 341 -0.25 -3.91 -9.41
N ALA A 342 0.78 -4.35 -10.13
CA ALA A 342 2.01 -3.60 -10.30
C ALA A 342 1.81 -2.29 -11.07
N LEU A 343 0.88 -2.24 -12.01
CA LEU A 343 0.50 -1.01 -12.71
C LEU A 343 -0.26 -0.03 -11.80
N LEU A 344 -1.01 -0.53 -10.82
CA LEU A 344 -1.84 0.29 -9.92
C LEU A 344 -1.02 0.97 -8.82
N TYR A 345 -0.25 0.20 -8.07
CA TYR A 345 0.35 0.62 -6.82
C TYR A 345 1.23 1.88 -6.91
N PRO A 346 2.32 1.88 -7.69
CA PRO A 346 3.19 3.04 -7.80
C PRO A 346 2.50 4.20 -8.52
N THR A 347 1.64 3.89 -9.48
CA THR A 347 1.02 4.90 -10.35
C THR A 347 -0.04 5.71 -9.61
N LEU A 348 -0.91 5.08 -8.81
CA LEU A 348 -1.94 5.78 -8.03
C LEU A 348 -1.31 6.71 -6.98
N ILE A 349 -0.25 6.26 -6.29
CA ILE A 349 0.48 7.09 -5.32
C ILE A 349 1.16 8.27 -6.02
N ALA A 350 1.79 8.03 -7.16
CA ALA A 350 2.42 9.09 -7.95
C ALA A 350 1.39 10.10 -8.45
N ALA A 351 0.23 9.64 -8.96
CA ALA A 351 -0.87 10.49 -9.40
C ALA A 351 -1.40 11.40 -8.29
N MET A 352 -1.58 10.85 -7.08
CA MET A 352 -1.95 11.65 -5.90
C MET A 352 -0.89 12.71 -5.58
N GLY A 353 0.40 12.33 -5.61
CA GLY A 353 1.51 13.24 -5.35
C GLY A 353 1.65 14.34 -6.41
N ASP A 354 1.26 14.06 -7.67
CA ASP A 354 1.36 15.01 -8.79
C ASP A 354 0.40 16.18 -8.67
N ILE A 355 -0.78 15.98 -8.08
CA ILE A 355 -1.84 16.99 -7.98
C ILE A 355 -2.01 17.57 -6.56
N ALA A 356 -1.48 16.91 -5.54
CA ALA A 356 -1.53 17.41 -4.16
C ALA A 356 -0.52 18.55 -3.95
N HIS A 357 -1.02 19.72 -3.47
CA HIS A 357 -0.15 20.86 -3.19
C HIS A 357 0.90 20.51 -2.12
N PRO A 358 2.15 20.94 -2.25
CA PRO A 358 3.25 20.56 -1.36
C PRO A 358 3.01 20.83 0.12
N SER A 359 2.28 21.91 0.46
CA SER A 359 1.98 22.28 1.86
C SER A 359 1.07 21.30 2.60
N TRP A 360 0.24 20.52 1.87
CA TRP A 360 -0.68 19.53 2.45
C TRP A 360 -0.65 18.17 1.72
N ARG A 361 0.43 17.90 0.96
CA ARG A 361 0.63 16.63 0.24
C ARG A 361 0.61 15.43 1.17
N GLY A 362 1.24 15.54 2.34
CA GLY A 362 1.23 14.49 3.36
C GLY A 362 -0.19 14.14 3.82
N SER A 363 -1.03 15.15 4.06
CA SER A 363 -2.44 14.95 4.42
C SER A 363 -3.24 14.32 3.29
N ALA A 364 -3.05 14.76 2.03
CA ALA A 364 -3.75 14.18 0.87
C ALA A 364 -3.39 12.70 0.66
N LEU A 365 -2.09 12.38 0.71
CA LEU A 365 -1.62 11.00 0.68
C LEU A 365 -2.14 10.18 1.87
N GLY A 366 -2.25 10.80 3.04
CA GLY A 366 -2.85 10.18 4.23
C GLY A 366 -4.32 9.81 4.04
N VAL A 367 -5.14 10.69 3.45
CA VAL A 367 -6.55 10.41 3.12
C VAL A 367 -6.66 9.33 2.03
N TYR A 368 -5.85 9.42 0.97
CA TYR A 368 -5.81 8.39 -0.06
C TYR A 368 -5.50 7.02 0.55
N ARG A 369 -4.47 6.92 1.39
CA ARG A 369 -4.07 5.68 2.04
C ARG A 369 -5.06 5.22 3.12
N PHE A 370 -5.82 6.14 3.72
CA PHE A 370 -6.96 5.77 4.57
C PHE A 370 -7.97 4.94 3.77
N TRP A 371 -8.44 5.45 2.64
CA TRP A 371 -9.40 4.74 1.79
C TRP A 371 -8.82 3.44 1.24
N ARG A 372 -7.57 3.50 0.78
CA ARG A 372 -6.86 2.34 0.25
C ARG A 372 -6.79 1.20 1.27
N ASP A 373 -6.28 1.46 2.46
CA ASP A 373 -6.07 0.40 3.45
C ASP A 373 -7.40 -0.02 4.13
N LEU A 374 -8.41 0.86 4.19
CA LEU A 374 -9.79 0.50 4.57
C LEU A 374 -10.42 -0.45 3.53
N GLY A 375 -9.99 -0.39 2.28
CA GLY A 375 -10.40 -1.30 1.21
C GLY A 375 -10.17 -2.78 1.54
N TYR A 376 -9.13 -3.12 2.33
CA TYR A 376 -8.98 -4.50 2.84
C TYR A 376 -10.19 -4.96 3.64
N ALA A 377 -10.66 -4.13 4.55
CA ALA A 377 -11.81 -4.46 5.39
C ALA A 377 -13.11 -4.50 4.57
N ILE A 378 -13.33 -3.49 3.73
CA ILE A 378 -14.52 -3.39 2.87
C ILE A 378 -14.57 -4.58 1.91
N GLY A 379 -13.46 -4.86 1.21
CA GLY A 379 -13.39 -5.95 0.24
C GLY A 379 -13.60 -7.32 0.87
N ALA A 380 -12.90 -7.61 1.98
CA ALA A 380 -13.03 -8.87 2.68
C ALA A 380 -14.47 -9.12 3.17
N LEU A 381 -15.06 -8.12 3.84
CA LEU A 381 -16.45 -8.23 4.34
C LEU A 381 -17.44 -8.39 3.20
N ALA A 382 -17.35 -7.57 2.13
CA ALA A 382 -18.27 -7.64 1.01
C ALA A 382 -18.16 -9.00 0.27
N MET A 383 -16.95 -9.46 0.00
CA MET A 383 -16.73 -10.78 -0.63
C MET A 383 -17.31 -11.91 0.22
N GLY A 384 -17.03 -11.90 1.53
CA GLY A 384 -17.55 -12.92 2.46
C GLY A 384 -19.06 -12.95 2.50
N LEU A 385 -19.71 -11.81 2.67
CA LEU A 385 -21.17 -11.68 2.70
C LEU A 385 -21.83 -12.10 1.36
N ILE A 386 -21.23 -11.70 0.24
CA ILE A 386 -21.75 -12.05 -1.10
C ILE A 386 -21.59 -13.55 -1.37
N ALA A 387 -20.45 -14.14 -1.02
CA ALA A 387 -20.21 -15.57 -1.19
C ALA A 387 -21.16 -16.41 -0.30
N ASP A 388 -21.38 -15.98 0.94
CA ASP A 388 -22.32 -16.62 1.87
C ASP A 388 -23.78 -16.52 1.37
N ALA A 389 -24.23 -15.33 1.00
CA ALA A 389 -25.58 -15.10 0.48
C ALA A 389 -25.86 -15.83 -0.84
N ALA A 390 -24.84 -16.02 -1.68
CA ALA A 390 -24.96 -16.75 -2.95
C ALA A 390 -24.82 -18.27 -2.77
N GLY A 391 -24.33 -18.75 -1.61
CA GLY A 391 -24.02 -20.15 -1.35
C GLY A 391 -22.87 -20.70 -2.20
N MET A 392 -21.98 -19.81 -2.77
CA MET A 392 -20.90 -20.20 -3.65
C MET A 392 -19.71 -19.24 -3.55
N LEU A 393 -18.50 -19.79 -3.47
CA LEU A 393 -17.25 -18.99 -3.34
C LEU A 393 -16.96 -18.16 -4.59
N GLU A 394 -17.36 -18.62 -5.75
CA GLU A 394 -17.19 -17.96 -7.05
C GLU A 394 -17.81 -16.54 -7.08
N ALA A 395 -18.88 -16.33 -6.32
CA ALA A 395 -19.54 -15.02 -6.22
C ALA A 395 -18.62 -13.92 -5.69
N GLY A 396 -17.69 -14.25 -4.78
CA GLY A 396 -16.66 -13.33 -4.29
C GLY A 396 -15.66 -12.92 -5.37
N PHE A 397 -15.29 -13.83 -6.27
CA PHE A 397 -14.45 -13.54 -7.44
C PHE A 397 -15.17 -12.60 -8.42
N TRP A 398 -16.43 -12.90 -8.73
CA TRP A 398 -17.23 -12.05 -9.63
C TRP A 398 -17.44 -10.66 -9.07
N PHE A 399 -17.76 -10.55 -7.78
CA PHE A 399 -17.85 -9.26 -7.12
C PHE A 399 -16.55 -8.46 -7.26
N THR A 400 -15.40 -9.08 -6.92
CA THR A 400 -14.10 -8.40 -6.97
C THR A 400 -13.74 -8.00 -8.39
N GLY A 401 -13.89 -8.91 -9.36
CA GLY A 401 -13.58 -8.62 -10.76
C GLY A 401 -14.48 -7.54 -11.36
N LEU A 402 -15.77 -7.56 -11.07
CA LEU A 402 -16.70 -6.50 -11.51
C LEU A 402 -16.42 -5.16 -10.83
N ALA A 403 -16.07 -5.16 -9.54
CA ALA A 403 -15.66 -3.94 -8.84
C ALA A 403 -14.39 -3.34 -9.47
N MET A 404 -13.40 -4.19 -9.83
CA MET A 404 -12.20 -3.75 -10.55
C MET A 404 -12.56 -3.16 -11.92
N ALA A 405 -13.38 -3.83 -12.72
CA ALA A 405 -13.82 -3.32 -14.03
C ALA A 405 -14.58 -1.99 -13.89
N GLY A 406 -15.51 -1.90 -12.95
CA GLY A 406 -16.25 -0.68 -12.65
C GLY A 406 -15.37 0.48 -12.22
N SER A 407 -14.35 0.21 -11.38
CA SER A 407 -13.36 1.21 -10.97
C SER A 407 -12.50 1.67 -12.17
N GLY A 408 -12.10 0.75 -13.05
CA GLY A 408 -11.42 1.07 -14.30
C GLY A 408 -12.25 1.99 -15.21
N LEU A 409 -13.54 1.72 -15.36
CA LEU A 409 -14.48 2.58 -16.09
C LEU A 409 -14.63 3.96 -15.43
N TRP A 410 -14.74 4.00 -14.09
CA TRP A 410 -14.80 5.27 -13.38
C TRP A 410 -13.53 6.10 -13.59
N LEU A 411 -12.34 5.49 -13.59
CA LEU A 411 -11.09 6.20 -13.89
C LEU A 411 -11.06 6.77 -15.32
N ILE A 412 -11.61 6.07 -16.31
CA ILE A 412 -11.72 6.60 -17.69
C ILE A 412 -12.52 7.90 -17.68
N LEU A 413 -13.62 7.98 -16.96
CA LEU A 413 -14.54 9.10 -16.94
C LEU A 413 -14.14 10.22 -15.97
N GLY A 414 -13.66 9.85 -14.76
CA GLY A 414 -13.48 10.77 -13.64
C GLY A 414 -12.04 11.22 -13.37
N MET A 415 -11.03 10.48 -13.88
CA MET A 415 -9.63 10.84 -13.68
C MET A 415 -9.12 11.66 -14.85
N GLU A 416 -8.60 12.85 -14.58
CA GLU A 416 -7.75 13.57 -15.54
C GLU A 416 -6.32 13.04 -15.50
N GLU A 417 -5.55 13.19 -16.61
CA GLU A 417 -4.12 12.91 -16.59
C GLU A 417 -3.42 13.83 -15.59
N THR A 418 -2.66 13.24 -14.66
CA THR A 418 -2.01 13.99 -13.58
C THR A 418 -0.52 14.19 -13.82
N HIS A 419 0.09 13.44 -14.74
CA HIS A 419 1.53 13.57 -15.01
C HIS A 419 1.87 14.95 -15.49
N PRO A 420 2.84 15.68 -14.88
CA PRO A 420 3.06 17.10 -15.12
C PRO A 420 3.35 17.47 -16.58
N ARG A 421 4.00 16.58 -17.34
CA ARG A 421 4.33 16.85 -18.77
C ARG A 421 3.17 16.58 -19.72
N LEU A 422 2.25 15.69 -19.34
CA LEU A 422 1.18 15.19 -20.20
C LEU A 422 -0.18 15.77 -19.84
N LYS A 423 -0.29 16.43 -18.68
CA LYS A 423 -1.52 17.07 -18.21
C LYS A 423 -1.94 18.16 -19.22
N PRO A 424 -3.17 18.11 -19.78
CA PRO A 424 -3.66 19.12 -20.71
C PRO A 424 -3.62 20.53 -20.08
N ALA A 425 -3.38 21.55 -20.90
CA ALA A 425 -3.50 22.92 -20.45
C ALA A 425 -4.90 23.20 -19.91
N SER A 426 -5.00 23.86 -18.76
CA SER A 426 -6.30 24.22 -18.19
C SER A 426 -7.09 25.14 -19.14
N ARG A 427 -8.44 25.17 -19.02
CA ARG A 427 -9.25 26.11 -19.83
C ARG A 427 -8.83 27.57 -19.67
N LYS A 428 -8.36 27.97 -18.45
CA LYS A 428 -7.85 29.35 -18.19
C LYS A 428 -6.52 29.61 -18.92
N GLU A 429 -5.63 28.63 -19.01
CA GLU A 429 -4.36 28.76 -19.74
C GLU A 429 -4.56 28.83 -21.26
N LYS A 430 -5.58 28.12 -21.78
CA LYS A 430 -5.97 28.18 -23.20
C LYS A 430 -6.65 29.48 -23.57
N ALA A 431 -7.26 30.17 -22.62
CA ALA A 431 -7.89 31.49 -22.84
C ALA A 431 -6.89 32.64 -22.76
N ASN A 432 -5.71 32.44 -22.19
CA ASN A 432 -4.66 33.44 -22.01
C ASN A 432 -3.45 33.24 -22.98
N ALA A 433 -3.48 32.19 -23.82
CA ALA A 433 -2.51 31.90 -24.88
C ALA A 433 -3.08 32.26 -26.26
#